data_61e717604d4f218679c09439aec5efa4
#
_entry.id   61e717604d4f218679c09439aec5efa4
#
_cell.length_a   1.000
_cell.length_b   1.000
_cell.length_c   1.000
_cell.angle_alpha   90.00
_cell.angle_beta   90.00
_cell.angle_gamma   90.00
#
_symmetry.space_group_name_H-M   'P 1'
#
loop_
_entity.id
_entity.type
_entity.pdbx_description
1 polymer ?
#
loop_
_entity_poly.entity_id
_entity_poly.type
_entity_poly.pdbx_seq_one_letter_code
_entity_poly.pdbx_strand_id
1 'polypeptide(L)'
;HKQSLTGQQIHKMLVDQGFDISYCTIINKIREKNKKAKECFIKQSYNYGERLEYDFGEVKLLINGSLGTYHMAVISSPAGDFRWAYLYRNQKKEAFLDSHVKFFEMVGGVYKEVTYDNMKNVVTKFIGKNQKELNEDFLKLSIYYGFNINVTNCFSGNEKGHVEGSVKIIRSYVFANKYEFPSLEHAQIYLHSQLLKLNENSKMDEEK
;
A
#
# COMPACT_ATOMS: atom_id res chain seq x y z
N HIS A 1 1.22 -16.13 -33.29
CA HIS A 1 2.00 -15.70 -32.08
C HIS A 1 3.48 -15.97 -32.34
N LYS A 2 4.27 -14.95 -32.72
CA LYS A 2 5.73 -15.07 -32.76
C LYS A 2 6.23 -15.01 -31.30
N GLN A 3 6.87 -16.07 -30.85
CA GLN A 3 7.58 -16.06 -29.57
C GLN A 3 8.73 -15.05 -29.64
N SER A 4 8.90 -14.22 -28.63
CA SER A 4 10.01 -13.28 -28.53
C SER A 4 11.30 -14.02 -28.15
N LEU A 5 12.36 -13.77 -28.89
CA LEU A 5 13.68 -14.31 -28.59
C LEU A 5 14.27 -13.67 -27.33
N THR A 6 14.94 -14.46 -26.51
CA THR A 6 15.71 -13.95 -25.37
C THR A 6 17.00 -13.27 -25.85
N GLY A 7 17.56 -12.37 -25.03
CA GLY A 7 18.84 -11.72 -25.36
C GLY A 7 19.99 -12.70 -25.61
N GLN A 8 20.01 -13.84 -24.91
CA GLN A 8 20.99 -14.91 -25.14
C GLN A 8 20.83 -15.60 -26.51
N GLN A 9 19.58 -15.86 -26.91
CA GLN A 9 19.30 -16.46 -28.22
C GLN A 9 19.65 -15.49 -29.35
N ILE A 10 19.39 -14.20 -29.20
CA ILE A 10 19.76 -13.17 -30.17
C ILE A 10 21.30 -13.09 -30.29
N HIS A 11 22.02 -13.10 -29.16
CA HIS A 11 23.49 -13.09 -29.15
C HIS A 11 24.05 -14.30 -29.90
N LYS A 12 23.60 -15.51 -29.56
CA LYS A 12 24.01 -16.72 -30.21
C LYS A 12 23.79 -16.69 -31.73
N MET A 13 22.60 -16.28 -32.16
CA MET A 13 22.29 -16.15 -33.58
C MET A 13 23.21 -15.18 -34.33
N LEU A 14 23.58 -14.06 -33.73
CA LEU A 14 24.47 -13.07 -34.34
C LEU A 14 25.89 -13.58 -34.39
N VAL A 15 26.41 -14.26 -33.38
CA VAL A 15 27.72 -14.90 -33.36
C VAL A 15 27.78 -16.01 -34.41
N ASP A 16 26.74 -16.84 -34.53
CA ASP A 16 26.65 -17.91 -35.53
C ASP A 16 26.63 -17.35 -36.98
N GLN A 17 26.18 -16.10 -37.16
CA GLN A 17 26.21 -15.36 -38.43
C GLN A 17 27.55 -14.61 -38.69
N GLY A 18 28.54 -14.75 -37.80
CA GLY A 18 29.85 -14.15 -37.95
C GLY A 18 30.01 -12.72 -37.44
N PHE A 19 29.03 -12.20 -36.67
CA PHE A 19 29.18 -10.91 -36.05
C PHE A 19 29.96 -11.01 -34.73
N ASP A 20 31.05 -10.24 -34.62
CA ASP A 20 31.78 -10.08 -33.35
C ASP A 20 31.13 -8.99 -32.52
N ILE A 21 30.18 -9.39 -31.69
CA ILE A 21 29.38 -8.46 -30.86
C ILE A 21 29.25 -8.97 -29.44
N SER A 22 29.50 -8.12 -28.45
CA SER A 22 29.37 -8.52 -27.05
C SER A 22 27.90 -8.68 -26.63
N TYR A 23 27.63 -9.61 -25.71
CA TYR A 23 26.31 -9.80 -25.11
C TYR A 23 25.76 -8.51 -24.47
N CYS A 24 26.62 -7.74 -23.80
CA CYS A 24 26.26 -6.47 -23.19
C CYS A 24 25.75 -5.43 -24.19
N THR A 25 26.40 -5.40 -25.40
CA THR A 25 25.97 -4.49 -26.49
C THR A 25 24.55 -4.84 -26.96
N ILE A 26 24.24 -6.13 -27.09
CA ILE A 26 22.93 -6.61 -27.53
C ILE A 26 21.86 -6.25 -26.46
N ILE A 27 22.14 -6.53 -25.20
CA ILE A 27 21.21 -6.19 -24.11
C ILE A 27 20.94 -4.68 -24.05
N ASN A 28 21.96 -3.86 -24.22
CA ASN A 28 21.80 -2.40 -24.25
C ASN A 28 20.93 -1.96 -25.44
N LYS A 29 21.13 -2.53 -26.62
CA LYS A 29 20.30 -2.24 -27.80
C LYS A 29 18.85 -2.72 -27.64
N ILE A 30 18.62 -3.88 -27.02
CA ILE A 30 17.27 -4.36 -26.69
C ILE A 30 16.60 -3.41 -25.70
N ARG A 31 17.32 -2.94 -24.67
CA ARG A 31 16.81 -1.97 -23.69
C ARG A 31 16.48 -0.63 -24.34
N GLU A 32 17.33 -0.14 -25.25
CA GLU A 32 17.07 1.09 -26.01
C GLU A 32 15.81 0.97 -26.87
N LYS A 33 15.64 -0.14 -27.61
CA LYS A 33 14.44 -0.40 -28.43
C LYS A 33 13.18 -0.59 -27.60
N ASN A 34 13.30 -1.18 -26.41
CA ASN A 34 12.19 -1.43 -25.49
C ASN A 34 11.96 -0.27 -24.53
N LYS A 35 12.68 0.85 -24.65
CA LYS A 35 12.35 2.09 -23.91
C LYS A 35 10.95 2.52 -24.32
N LYS A 36 9.95 2.04 -23.58
CA LYS A 36 8.63 2.68 -23.56
C LYS A 36 8.84 4.14 -23.17
N ALA A 37 8.10 5.03 -23.84
CA ALA A 37 8.01 6.41 -23.37
C ALA A 37 7.78 6.37 -21.84
N LYS A 38 8.59 7.11 -21.08
CA LYS A 38 8.37 7.19 -19.63
C LYS A 38 6.96 7.76 -19.46
N GLU A 39 6.09 6.99 -18.84
CA GLU A 39 4.79 7.48 -18.45
C GLU A 39 5.04 8.70 -17.54
N CYS A 40 4.52 9.84 -17.96
CA CYS A 40 4.57 11.04 -17.13
C CYS A 40 3.49 10.89 -16.06
N PHE A 41 3.90 10.62 -14.83
CA PHE A 41 2.98 10.65 -13.70
C PHE A 41 2.79 12.11 -13.26
N ILE A 42 1.56 12.58 -13.33
CA ILE A 42 1.19 13.86 -12.71
C ILE A 42 1.15 13.60 -11.21
N LYS A 43 2.07 14.22 -10.47
CA LYS A 43 2.04 14.17 -9.01
C LYS A 43 0.75 14.86 -8.53
N GLN A 44 -0.15 14.09 -7.97
CA GLN A 44 -1.34 14.64 -7.34
C GLN A 44 -0.92 15.33 -6.03
N SER A 45 -1.43 16.53 -5.81
CA SER A 45 -1.30 17.26 -4.55
C SER A 45 -2.67 17.33 -3.88
N TYR A 46 -2.71 17.08 -2.59
CA TYR A 46 -3.92 17.13 -1.77
C TYR A 46 -3.76 18.20 -0.71
N ASN A 47 -4.87 18.79 -0.30
CA ASN A 47 -4.89 19.67 0.85
C ASN A 47 -4.87 18.83 2.15
N TYR A 48 -4.44 19.45 3.24
CA TYR A 48 -4.50 18.83 4.55
C TYR A 48 -5.95 18.50 4.94
N GLY A 49 -6.16 17.37 5.62
CA GLY A 49 -7.48 16.88 6.01
C GLY A 49 -8.40 16.44 4.86
N GLU A 50 -7.90 16.44 3.62
CA GLU A 50 -8.71 16.11 2.45
C GLU A 50 -8.78 14.62 2.18
N ARG A 51 -7.63 13.91 2.18
CA ARG A 51 -7.57 12.52 1.76
C ARG A 51 -6.71 11.65 2.65
N LEU A 52 -7.26 10.48 2.98
CA LEU A 52 -6.52 9.33 3.52
C LEU A 52 -6.48 8.20 2.50
N GLU A 53 -5.47 7.37 2.62
CA GLU A 53 -5.36 6.09 1.92
C GLU A 53 -5.29 4.96 2.95
N TYR A 54 -6.04 3.89 2.72
CA TYR A 54 -6.12 2.72 3.59
C TYR A 54 -5.74 1.44 2.84
N ASP A 55 -4.94 0.59 3.49
CA ASP A 55 -4.61 -0.75 2.98
C ASP A 55 -4.33 -1.74 4.10
N PHE A 56 -4.47 -3.04 3.81
CA PHE A 56 -3.94 -4.10 4.64
C PHE A 56 -2.59 -4.59 4.11
N GLY A 57 -1.61 -4.67 5.00
CA GLY A 57 -0.32 -5.31 4.75
C GLY A 57 -0.14 -6.52 5.65
N GLU A 58 0.71 -7.46 5.25
CA GLU A 58 1.07 -8.61 6.07
C GLU A 58 2.47 -8.45 6.65
N VAL A 59 2.64 -8.94 7.87
CA VAL A 59 3.94 -9.03 8.55
C VAL A 59 4.05 -10.36 9.28
N LYS A 60 5.24 -10.96 9.25
CA LYS A 60 5.55 -12.18 10.00
C LYS A 60 6.21 -11.81 11.32
N LEU A 61 5.61 -12.20 12.43
CA LEU A 61 6.09 -11.93 13.78
C LEU A 61 6.18 -13.24 14.58
N LEU A 62 7.16 -13.30 15.47
CA LEU A 62 7.30 -14.34 16.46
C LEU A 62 6.63 -13.86 17.75
N ILE A 63 5.44 -14.36 18.05
CA ILE A 63 4.67 -13.97 19.23
C ILE A 63 4.64 -15.14 20.21
N ASN A 64 5.16 -14.91 21.42
CA ASN A 64 5.27 -15.96 22.45
C ASN A 64 5.92 -17.25 21.90
N GLY A 65 7.03 -17.11 21.17
CA GLY A 65 7.77 -18.21 20.56
C GLY A 65 7.11 -18.86 19.34
N SER A 66 5.93 -18.41 18.89
CA SER A 66 5.23 -18.93 17.72
C SER A 66 5.29 -17.96 16.56
N LEU A 67 5.84 -18.41 15.42
CA LEU A 67 5.88 -17.63 14.20
C LEU A 67 4.49 -17.62 13.54
N GLY A 68 3.95 -16.43 13.30
CA GLY A 68 2.65 -16.24 12.67
C GLY A 68 2.65 -15.09 11.66
N THR A 69 1.66 -15.12 10.77
CA THR A 69 1.36 -14.00 9.89
C THR A 69 0.29 -13.13 10.54
N TYR A 70 0.58 -11.85 10.67
CA TYR A 70 -0.31 -10.83 11.23
C TYR A 70 -0.62 -9.79 10.17
N HIS A 71 -1.73 -9.09 10.32
CA HIS A 71 -2.22 -8.10 9.37
C HIS A 71 -2.07 -6.69 9.95
N MET A 72 -1.47 -5.81 9.18
CA MET A 72 -1.37 -4.38 9.51
C MET A 72 -2.45 -3.63 8.76
N ALA A 73 -3.38 -3.00 9.48
CA ALA A 73 -4.25 -1.98 8.91
C ALA A 73 -3.43 -0.69 8.82
N VAL A 74 -3.01 -0.33 7.62
CA VAL A 74 -2.16 0.84 7.35
C VAL A 74 -3.01 1.97 6.82
N ILE A 75 -2.86 3.12 7.45
CA ILE A 75 -3.55 4.37 7.10
C ILE A 75 -2.48 5.42 6.85
N SER A 76 -2.59 6.14 5.75
CA SER A 76 -1.61 7.17 5.42
C SER A 76 -2.25 8.39 4.79
N SER A 77 -1.69 9.59 5.09
CA SER A 77 -2.04 10.83 4.43
C SER A 77 -0.96 11.22 3.44
N PRO A 78 -1.27 11.32 2.14
CA PRO A 78 -0.31 11.78 1.15
C PRO A 78 0.02 13.28 1.25
N ALA A 79 -0.87 14.09 1.82
CA ALA A 79 -0.64 15.53 2.00
C ALA A 79 0.38 15.82 3.11
N GLY A 80 0.19 15.23 4.28
CA GLY A 80 1.07 15.42 5.43
C GLY A 80 2.24 14.44 5.50
N ASP A 81 2.36 13.52 4.55
CA ASP A 81 3.35 12.42 4.57
C ASP A 81 3.31 11.60 5.87
N PHE A 82 2.10 11.45 6.41
CA PHE A 82 1.84 10.77 7.68
C PHE A 82 1.45 9.31 7.45
N ARG A 83 1.93 8.41 8.33
CA ARG A 83 1.67 6.97 8.26
C ARG A 83 1.34 6.41 9.64
N TRP A 84 0.28 5.62 9.73
CA TRP A 84 -0.10 4.94 10.95
C TRP A 84 -0.51 3.51 10.69
N ALA A 85 -0.44 2.64 11.69
CA ALA A 85 -0.85 1.25 11.52
C ALA A 85 -1.28 0.59 12.83
N TYR A 86 -2.17 -0.39 12.71
CA TYR A 86 -2.62 -1.27 13.78
C TYR A 86 -2.41 -2.73 13.38
N LEU A 87 -2.02 -3.57 14.35
CA LEU A 87 -1.81 -5.00 14.15
C LEU A 87 -3.04 -5.81 14.54
N TYR A 88 -3.40 -6.77 13.68
CA TYR A 88 -4.52 -7.68 13.89
C TYR A 88 -4.12 -9.12 13.55
N ARG A 89 -4.84 -10.09 14.13
CA ARG A 89 -4.68 -11.52 13.80
C ARG A 89 -5.28 -11.88 12.43
N ASN A 90 -6.17 -11.06 11.91
CA ASN A 90 -6.82 -11.24 10.61
C ASN A 90 -7.24 -9.88 10.04
N GLN A 91 -7.67 -9.89 8.77
CA GLN A 91 -8.17 -8.70 8.07
C GLN A 91 -9.69 -8.74 7.87
N LYS A 92 -10.43 -9.27 8.86
CA LYS A 92 -11.89 -9.34 8.80
C LYS A 92 -12.53 -7.97 9.06
N LYS A 93 -13.85 -7.92 8.90
CA LYS A 93 -14.65 -6.71 9.05
C LYS A 93 -14.42 -6.00 10.39
N GLU A 94 -14.33 -6.76 11.48
CA GLU A 94 -14.14 -6.21 12.82
C GLU A 94 -12.79 -5.45 12.92
N ALA A 95 -11.70 -6.04 12.44
CA ALA A 95 -10.38 -5.38 12.41
C ALA A 95 -10.37 -4.15 11.50
N PHE A 96 -11.09 -4.21 10.38
CA PHE A 96 -11.24 -3.12 9.45
C PHE A 96 -11.97 -1.93 10.09
N LEU A 97 -13.13 -2.15 10.71
CA LEU A 97 -13.91 -1.09 11.35
C LEU A 97 -13.19 -0.52 12.59
N ASP A 98 -12.63 -1.39 13.45
CA ASP A 98 -11.90 -1.01 14.66
C ASP A 98 -10.69 -0.12 14.33
N SER A 99 -9.96 -0.41 13.26
CA SER A 99 -8.80 0.41 12.86
C SER A 99 -9.17 1.84 12.47
N HIS A 100 -10.34 2.05 11.86
CA HIS A 100 -10.85 3.38 11.53
C HIS A 100 -11.23 4.16 12.78
N VAL A 101 -11.99 3.54 13.68
CA VAL A 101 -12.39 4.15 14.95
C VAL A 101 -11.17 4.59 15.73
N LYS A 102 -10.22 3.67 15.98
CA LYS A 102 -8.99 3.97 16.70
C LYS A 102 -8.15 5.07 16.04
N PHE A 103 -8.13 5.10 14.70
CA PHE A 103 -7.39 6.13 13.99
C PHE A 103 -8.04 7.49 14.15
N PHE A 104 -9.35 7.62 13.95
CA PHE A 104 -10.06 8.88 14.11
C PHE A 104 -10.01 9.42 15.56
N GLU A 105 -10.07 8.52 16.55
CA GLU A 105 -9.87 8.87 17.95
C GLU A 105 -8.45 9.39 18.20
N MET A 106 -7.44 8.72 17.65
CA MET A 106 -6.03 9.08 17.83
C MET A 106 -5.70 10.43 17.20
N VAL A 107 -6.19 10.73 15.99
CA VAL A 107 -5.96 12.02 15.34
C VAL A 107 -6.89 13.13 15.85
N GLY A 108 -7.98 12.78 16.54
CA GLY A 108 -8.97 13.74 17.04
C GLY A 108 -9.84 14.38 15.95
N GLY A 109 -9.97 13.72 14.79
CA GLY A 109 -10.72 14.24 13.66
C GLY A 109 -10.96 13.21 12.57
N VAL A 110 -11.65 13.63 11.50
CA VAL A 110 -11.99 12.79 10.35
C VAL A 110 -11.65 13.51 9.06
N TYR A 111 -11.04 12.81 8.14
CA TYR A 111 -10.73 13.33 6.81
C TYR A 111 -11.97 13.34 5.91
N LYS A 112 -11.97 14.20 4.89
CA LYS A 112 -13.12 14.31 3.96
C LYS A 112 -13.35 13.04 3.15
N GLU A 113 -12.25 12.40 2.73
CA GLU A 113 -12.28 11.21 1.89
C GLU A 113 -11.28 10.16 2.38
N VAL A 114 -11.69 8.90 2.35
CA VAL A 114 -10.77 7.78 2.55
C VAL A 114 -10.79 6.87 1.32
N THR A 115 -9.61 6.62 0.77
CA THR A 115 -9.43 5.83 -0.45
C THR A 115 -9.03 4.40 -0.12
N TYR A 116 -9.72 3.46 -0.73
CA TYR A 116 -9.56 2.01 -0.55
C TYR A 116 -9.28 1.32 -1.87
N ASP A 117 -8.62 0.17 -1.80
CA ASP A 117 -8.62 -0.78 -2.90
C ASP A 117 -9.93 -1.58 -2.94
N ASN A 118 -10.13 -2.39 -3.98
CA ASN A 118 -11.29 -3.27 -4.13
C ASN A 118 -11.25 -4.46 -3.14
N MET A 119 -11.19 -4.17 -1.85
CA MET A 119 -11.18 -5.20 -0.81
C MET A 119 -12.61 -5.61 -0.40
N LYS A 120 -12.79 -6.88 -0.01
CA LYS A 120 -14.09 -7.44 0.39
C LYS A 120 -14.76 -6.72 1.55
N ASN A 121 -13.98 -6.08 2.42
CA ASN A 121 -14.53 -5.30 3.55
C ASN A 121 -15.23 -4.00 3.08
N VAL A 122 -14.87 -3.51 1.90
CA VAL A 122 -15.42 -2.29 1.31
C VAL A 122 -16.51 -2.61 0.29
N VAL A 123 -16.23 -3.55 -0.63
CA VAL A 123 -17.11 -3.88 -1.76
C VAL A 123 -17.65 -5.30 -1.56
N THR A 124 -18.97 -5.44 -1.46
CA THR A 124 -19.65 -6.73 -1.37
C THR A 124 -19.95 -7.34 -2.74
N LYS A 125 -20.28 -6.48 -3.72
CA LYS A 125 -20.65 -6.93 -5.06
C LYS A 125 -20.33 -5.87 -6.11
N PHE A 126 -19.91 -6.34 -7.31
CA PHE A 126 -19.79 -5.48 -8.48
C PHE A 126 -21.08 -5.59 -9.32
N ILE A 127 -21.75 -4.46 -9.53
CA ILE A 127 -22.96 -4.34 -10.34
C ILE A 127 -22.56 -3.66 -11.65
N GLY A 128 -22.10 -4.45 -12.64
CA GLY A 128 -21.62 -3.91 -13.91
C GLY A 128 -20.19 -3.32 -13.84
N LYS A 129 -19.81 -2.52 -14.86
CA LYS A 129 -18.44 -1.98 -14.99
C LYS A 129 -18.11 -0.89 -13.96
N ASN A 130 -19.09 -0.10 -13.51
CA ASN A 130 -18.86 1.12 -12.72
C ASN A 130 -19.67 1.21 -11.43
N GLN A 131 -20.51 0.22 -11.11
CA GLN A 131 -21.30 0.23 -9.89
C GLN A 131 -20.79 -0.81 -8.91
N LYS A 132 -20.56 -0.38 -7.67
CA LYS A 132 -20.06 -1.20 -6.56
C LYS A 132 -21.07 -1.12 -5.42
N GLU A 133 -21.46 -2.27 -4.89
CA GLU A 133 -22.25 -2.37 -3.69
C GLU A 133 -21.30 -2.35 -2.48
N LEU A 134 -21.45 -1.36 -1.62
CA LEU A 134 -20.61 -1.21 -0.43
C LEU A 134 -21.14 -2.08 0.70
N ASN A 135 -20.24 -2.48 1.60
CA ASN A 135 -20.60 -3.17 2.82
C ASN A 135 -21.46 -2.24 3.71
N GLU A 136 -22.64 -2.71 4.15
CA GLU A 136 -23.58 -1.90 4.92
C GLU A 136 -23.00 -1.36 6.24
N ASP A 137 -22.26 -2.19 7.00
CA ASP A 137 -21.68 -1.76 8.28
C ASP A 137 -20.59 -0.71 8.05
N PHE A 138 -19.87 -0.83 6.96
CA PHE A 138 -18.88 0.17 6.56
C PHE A 138 -19.55 1.47 6.09
N LEU A 139 -20.65 1.37 5.36
CA LEU A 139 -21.45 2.54 4.97
C LEU A 139 -21.99 3.27 6.19
N LYS A 140 -22.50 2.53 7.20
CA LYS A 140 -22.96 3.12 8.49
C LYS A 140 -21.82 3.85 9.19
N LEU A 141 -20.59 3.27 9.20
CA LEU A 141 -19.42 3.93 9.78
C LEU A 141 -19.10 5.24 9.06
N SER A 142 -19.10 5.23 7.72
CA SER A 142 -18.81 6.44 6.94
C SER A 142 -19.83 7.54 7.16
N ILE A 143 -21.12 7.19 7.29
CA ILE A 143 -22.19 8.14 7.60
C ILE A 143 -22.02 8.71 9.02
N TYR A 144 -21.71 7.85 9.99
CA TYR A 144 -21.52 8.25 11.39
C TYR A 144 -20.37 9.25 11.56
N TYR A 145 -19.22 8.98 10.92
CA TYR A 145 -18.05 9.86 10.97
C TYR A 145 -18.05 10.99 9.92
N GLY A 146 -18.89 10.91 8.91
CA GLY A 146 -19.06 11.95 7.88
C GLY A 146 -17.97 11.99 6.81
N PHE A 147 -17.32 10.86 6.49
CA PHE A 147 -16.32 10.80 5.41
C PHE A 147 -16.85 10.15 4.14
N ASN A 148 -16.28 10.54 3.00
CA ASN A 148 -16.58 9.94 1.70
C ASN A 148 -15.73 8.69 1.47
N ILE A 149 -16.39 7.64 0.93
CA ILE A 149 -15.71 6.40 0.55
C ILE A 149 -15.29 6.50 -0.92
N ASN A 150 -13.99 6.45 -1.19
CA ASN A 150 -13.44 6.36 -2.54
C ASN A 150 -12.82 4.98 -2.75
N VAL A 151 -13.30 4.24 -3.76
CA VAL A 151 -12.78 2.92 -4.10
C VAL A 151 -12.09 3.01 -5.45
N THR A 152 -10.78 2.77 -5.48
CA THR A 152 -9.98 2.82 -6.71
C THR A 152 -10.52 1.88 -7.79
N ASN A 153 -10.30 2.23 -9.04
CA ASN A 153 -10.66 1.35 -10.14
C ASN A 153 -9.64 0.22 -10.30
N CYS A 154 -10.10 -0.92 -10.81
CA CYS A 154 -9.19 -2.01 -11.16
C CYS A 154 -8.13 -1.50 -12.15
N PHE A 155 -6.86 -1.80 -11.87
CA PHE A 155 -5.68 -1.39 -12.66
C PHE A 155 -5.24 0.09 -12.54
N SER A 156 -5.75 0.85 -11.59
CA SER A 156 -5.36 2.25 -11.33
C SER A 156 -4.34 2.32 -10.18
N GLY A 157 -3.25 1.56 -10.24
CA GLY A 157 -2.20 1.53 -9.20
C GLY A 157 -1.58 2.90 -8.88
N ASN A 158 -1.76 3.89 -9.75
CA ASN A 158 -1.28 5.25 -9.52
C ASN A 158 -2.15 6.06 -8.54
N GLU A 159 -3.39 5.61 -8.29
CA GLU A 159 -4.33 6.33 -7.41
C GLU A 159 -4.09 6.07 -5.91
N LYS A 160 -3.25 5.08 -5.56
CA LYS A 160 -3.02 4.61 -4.19
C LYS A 160 -1.52 4.37 -3.89
N GLY A 161 -0.65 5.13 -4.53
CA GLY A 161 0.81 4.90 -4.43
C GLY A 161 1.39 5.17 -3.04
N HIS A 162 0.79 6.05 -2.25
CA HIS A 162 1.32 6.45 -0.95
C HIS A 162 1.17 5.33 0.10
N VAL A 163 -0.02 4.71 0.22
CA VAL A 163 -0.22 3.65 1.21
C VAL A 163 0.48 2.34 0.85
N GLU A 164 0.59 1.98 -0.43
CA GLU A 164 1.38 0.81 -0.85
C GLU A 164 2.87 0.98 -0.48
N GLY A 165 3.40 2.17 -0.71
CA GLY A 165 4.73 2.57 -0.24
C GLY A 165 4.83 2.51 1.29
N SER A 166 3.80 3.00 1.98
CA SER A 166 3.73 3.04 3.45
C SER A 166 3.74 1.64 4.06
N VAL A 167 3.03 0.66 3.50
CA VAL A 167 3.08 -0.75 3.95
C VAL A 167 4.52 -1.29 3.90
N LYS A 168 5.25 -1.04 2.81
CA LYS A 168 6.65 -1.47 2.66
C LYS A 168 7.57 -0.75 3.65
N ILE A 169 7.41 0.56 3.79
CA ILE A 169 8.21 1.39 4.70
C ILE A 169 7.99 0.92 6.14
N ILE A 170 6.75 0.79 6.61
CA ILE A 170 6.46 0.36 7.97
C ILE A 170 7.03 -1.04 8.23
N ARG A 171 6.82 -1.99 7.32
CA ARG A 171 7.36 -3.36 7.47
C ARG A 171 8.88 -3.36 7.61
N SER A 172 9.60 -2.63 6.75
CA SER A 172 11.06 -2.60 6.77
C SER A 172 11.61 -1.76 7.92
N TYR A 173 11.05 -0.59 8.20
CA TYR A 173 11.53 0.31 9.24
C TYR A 173 11.29 -0.24 10.65
N VAL A 174 10.08 -0.78 10.88
CA VAL A 174 9.68 -1.22 12.22
C VAL A 174 10.14 -2.65 12.52
N PHE A 175 9.89 -3.59 11.60
CA PHE A 175 10.00 -5.02 11.90
C PHE A 175 11.21 -5.72 11.28
N ALA A 176 12.08 -5.02 10.53
CA ALA A 176 13.28 -5.66 9.97
C ALA A 176 14.27 -6.11 11.06
N ASN A 177 14.45 -5.30 12.10
CA ASN A 177 15.42 -5.57 13.18
C ASN A 177 14.80 -6.20 14.42
N LYS A 178 13.48 -6.11 14.59
CA LYS A 178 12.78 -6.65 15.76
C LYS A 178 11.43 -7.20 15.34
N TYR A 179 11.28 -8.50 15.38
CA TYR A 179 10.07 -9.22 15.00
C TYR A 179 9.59 -10.21 16.07
N GLU A 180 10.28 -10.29 17.20
CA GLU A 180 9.95 -11.17 18.33
C GLU A 180 9.37 -10.36 19.50
N PHE A 181 8.20 -10.79 19.99
CA PHE A 181 7.47 -10.11 21.06
C PHE A 181 6.77 -11.11 21.98
N PRO A 182 6.61 -10.79 23.29
CA PRO A 182 5.88 -11.64 24.24
C PRO A 182 4.39 -11.78 23.88
N SER A 183 3.78 -10.72 23.34
CA SER A 183 2.37 -10.72 22.91
C SER A 183 2.14 -9.75 21.75
N LEU A 184 0.95 -9.83 21.13
CA LEU A 184 0.56 -8.92 20.05
C LEU A 184 0.45 -7.47 20.57
N GLU A 185 0.03 -7.27 21.80
CA GLU A 185 -0.05 -5.96 22.45
C GLU A 185 1.33 -5.32 22.58
N HIS A 186 2.36 -6.08 22.95
CA HIS A 186 3.75 -5.59 23.00
C HIS A 186 4.26 -5.23 21.60
N ALA A 187 3.91 -6.03 20.59
CA ALA A 187 4.22 -5.70 19.20
C ALA A 187 3.52 -4.42 18.73
N GLN A 188 2.25 -4.21 19.15
CA GLN A 188 1.48 -3.00 18.84
C GLN A 188 2.09 -1.76 19.52
N ILE A 189 2.45 -1.85 20.79
CA ILE A 189 3.12 -0.75 21.52
C ILE A 189 4.45 -0.39 20.84
N TYR A 190 5.24 -1.40 20.47
CA TYR A 190 6.48 -1.20 19.75
C TYR A 190 6.24 -0.54 18.38
N LEU A 191 5.28 -1.04 17.60
CA LEU A 191 4.89 -0.44 16.32
C LEU A 191 4.57 1.04 16.49
N HIS A 192 3.71 1.41 17.45
CA HIS A 192 3.32 2.80 17.67
C HIS A 192 4.52 3.67 18.04
N SER A 193 5.42 3.17 18.91
CA SER A 193 6.63 3.90 19.30
C SER A 193 7.57 4.19 18.12
N GLN A 194 7.65 3.27 17.16
CA GLN A 194 8.44 3.46 15.93
C GLN A 194 7.73 4.37 14.92
N LEU A 195 6.41 4.28 14.83
CA LEU A 195 5.63 5.16 13.96
C LEU A 195 5.67 6.62 14.40
N LEU A 196 5.69 6.89 15.70
CA LEU A 196 5.91 8.25 16.22
C LEU A 196 7.24 8.81 15.70
N LYS A 197 8.33 8.05 15.80
CA LYS A 197 9.65 8.45 15.26
C LYS A 197 9.63 8.64 13.74
N LEU A 198 8.98 7.71 13.02
CA LEU A 198 8.86 7.78 11.56
C LEU A 198 8.13 9.05 11.11
N ASN A 199 7.18 9.52 11.90
CA ASN A 199 6.34 10.68 11.63
C ASN A 199 6.87 12.01 12.22
N GLU A 200 8.05 12.04 12.84
CA GLU A 200 8.61 13.28 13.44
C GLU A 200 8.67 14.47 12.46
N ASN A 201 8.87 14.19 11.18
CA ASN A 201 8.90 15.20 10.12
C ASN A 201 7.61 15.28 9.29
N SER A 202 6.56 14.56 9.71
CA SER A 202 5.26 14.63 9.03
C SER A 202 4.52 15.91 9.39
N LYS A 203 3.53 16.25 8.56
CA LYS A 203 2.66 17.42 8.74
C LYS A 203 1.31 17.04 9.36
N MET A 204 1.28 16.02 10.23
CA MET A 204 0.05 15.52 10.82
C MET A 204 -0.68 16.61 11.64
N ASP A 205 0.05 17.44 12.38
CA ASP A 205 -0.56 18.48 13.21
C ASP A 205 -1.18 19.61 12.38
N GLU A 206 -0.75 19.77 11.12
CA GLU A 206 -1.37 20.70 10.17
C GLU A 206 -2.64 20.14 9.52
N GLU A 207 -2.90 18.82 9.69
CA GLU A 207 -4.07 18.13 9.12
C GLU A 207 -5.27 18.02 10.09
N LYS A 208 -5.08 18.40 11.34
CA LYS A 208 -6.11 18.33 12.40
C LYS A 208 -7.10 19.53 12.34
#